data_b1398803ba86c40a74c4c0d3374cf669
#
_entry.id   b1398803ba86c40a74c4c0d3374cf669
#
_cell.length_a   1.000
_cell.length_b   1.000
_cell.length_c   1.000
_cell.angle_alpha   90.00
_cell.angle_beta   90.00
_cell.angle_gamma   90.00
#
_symmetry.space_group_name_H-M   'P 1'
#
loop_
_entity.id
_entity.type
_entity.pdbx_description
1 polymer ?
#
loop_
_entity_poly.entity_id
_entity_poly.type
_entity_poly.pdbx_seq_one_letter_code
_entity_poly.pdbx_strand_id
1 'polypeptide(L)' 'MKDLLTIIAKGLVEAPDKVEVTADEPLEDGTTVYHIHVAEEDMGRIIGKQGRIAKAIRTVARSAAIRKDVKVQVEID' A
#
# COMPACT_ATOMS: atom_id res chain seq x y z
N MET A 1 -1.99 -9.66 4.69
CA MET A 1 -1.42 -8.34 4.33
C MET A 1 -2.27 -7.57 3.33
N LYS A 2 -2.76 -8.22 2.30
CA LYS A 2 -3.59 -7.56 1.28
C LYS A 2 -4.83 -6.87 1.87
N ASP A 3 -5.53 -7.55 2.77
CA ASP A 3 -6.73 -6.99 3.39
C ASP A 3 -6.40 -5.77 4.25
N LEU A 4 -5.29 -5.83 4.98
CA LEU A 4 -4.83 -4.71 5.80
C LEU A 4 -4.53 -3.48 4.93
N LEU A 5 -3.81 -3.67 3.84
CA LEU A 5 -3.48 -2.58 2.91
C LEU A 5 -4.74 -2.00 2.27
N THR A 6 -5.70 -2.85 1.94
CA THR A 6 -6.97 -2.41 1.36
C THR A 6 -7.73 -1.52 2.34
N ILE A 7 -7.84 -1.94 3.60
CA ILE A 7 -8.54 -1.18 4.63
C ILE A 7 -7.87 0.17 4.85
N ILE A 8 -6.55 0.19 4.95
CA ILE A 8 -5.80 1.42 5.19
C ILE A 8 -5.96 2.38 4.01
N ALA A 9 -5.79 1.88 2.79
CA ALA A 9 -5.90 2.70 1.60
C ALA A 9 -7.30 3.29 1.48
N LYS A 10 -8.35 2.50 1.70
CA LYS A 10 -9.73 2.99 1.64
C LYS A 10 -10.02 4.05 2.70
N GLY A 11 -9.36 3.98 3.84
CA GLY A 11 -9.54 4.96 4.90
C GLY A 11 -8.84 6.28 4.64
N LEU A 12 -7.90 6.33 3.70
CA LEU A 12 -7.09 7.51 3.44
C LEU A 12 -7.43 8.24 2.14
N VAL A 13 -8.31 7.67 1.31
CA VAL A 13 -8.67 8.25 0.02
C VAL A 13 -10.11 8.73 0.01
N GLU A 14 -10.45 9.60 -0.95
CA GLU A 14 -11.80 10.09 -1.11
C GLU A 14 -12.68 9.21 -1.99
N ALA A 15 -12.06 8.39 -2.85
CA ALA A 15 -12.77 7.46 -3.72
C ALA A 15 -12.41 6.01 -3.36
N PRO A 16 -12.88 5.52 -2.19
CA PRO A 16 -12.49 4.19 -1.72
C PRO A 16 -12.96 3.05 -2.62
N ASP A 17 -14.02 3.25 -3.38
CA ASP A 17 -14.51 2.26 -4.32
C ASP A 17 -13.56 2.01 -5.49
N LYS A 18 -12.59 2.89 -5.70
CA LYS A 18 -11.58 2.75 -6.75
C LYS A 18 -10.26 2.19 -6.24
N VAL A 19 -10.18 1.91 -4.95
CA VAL A 19 -8.97 1.29 -4.40
C VAL A 19 -8.91 -0.19 -4.79
N GLU A 20 -7.77 -0.59 -5.31
CA GLU A 20 -7.51 -1.98 -5.64
C GLU A 20 -6.10 -2.34 -5.20
N VAL A 21 -5.97 -3.43 -4.48
CA VAL A 21 -4.67 -3.92 -4.01
C VAL A 21 -4.39 -5.27 -4.66
N THR A 22 -3.25 -5.37 -5.32
CA THR A 22 -2.79 -6.62 -5.93
C THR A 22 -1.45 -7.00 -5.36
N ALA A 23 -1.12 -8.28 -5.42
CA ALA A 23 0.16 -8.80 -4.94
C ALA A 23 0.83 -9.56 -6.07
N ASP A 24 2.12 -9.28 -6.27
CA ASP A 24 2.93 -10.04 -7.20
C ASP A 24 3.41 -11.33 -6.55
N GLU A 25 3.95 -12.25 -7.35
CA GLU A 25 4.60 -13.43 -6.82
C GLU A 25 5.83 -13.02 -6.01
N PRO A 26 6.14 -13.74 -4.92
CA PRO A 26 7.32 -13.42 -4.12
C PRO A 26 8.61 -13.44 -4.94
N LEU A 27 9.49 -12.50 -4.64
CA LEU A 27 10.81 -12.44 -5.25
C LEU A 27 11.70 -13.57 -4.70
N GLU A 28 12.89 -13.73 -5.28
CA GLU A 28 13.80 -14.80 -4.87
C GLU A 28 14.16 -14.73 -3.38
N ASP A 29 14.24 -13.53 -2.82
CA ASP A 29 14.56 -13.34 -1.41
C ASP A 29 13.33 -13.46 -0.49
N GLY A 30 12.16 -13.79 -1.05
CA GLY A 30 10.93 -13.93 -0.29
C GLY A 30 10.12 -12.66 -0.15
N THR A 31 10.58 -11.54 -0.70
CA THR A 31 9.84 -10.27 -0.63
C THR A 31 8.60 -10.33 -1.52
N THR A 32 7.45 -9.98 -0.96
CA THR A 32 6.21 -9.85 -1.73
C THR A 32 5.98 -8.37 -2.05
N VAL A 33 5.74 -8.06 -3.30
CA VAL A 33 5.46 -6.69 -3.75
C VAL A 33 3.95 -6.53 -3.87
N TYR A 34 3.41 -5.54 -3.16
CA TYR A 34 2.00 -5.19 -3.22
C TYR A 34 1.84 -3.90 -4.00
N HIS A 35 0.87 -3.88 -4.91
CA HIS A 35 0.53 -2.69 -5.69
C HIS A 35 -0.80 -2.16 -5.21
N ILE A 36 -0.84 -0.88 -4.88
CA ILE A 36 -2.07 -0.21 -4.46
C ILE A 36 -2.46 0.77 -5.56
N HIS A 37 -3.62 0.54 -6.17
CA HIS A 37 -4.18 1.44 -7.17
C HIS A 37 -5.26 2.29 -6.54
N VAL A 38 -5.23 3.57 -6.81
CA VAL A 38 -6.22 4.52 -6.30
C VAL A 38 -6.74 5.37 -7.45
N ALA A 39 -7.83 6.10 -7.21
CA ALA A 39 -8.35 7.04 -8.20
C ALA A 39 -7.28 8.07 -8.56
N GLU A 40 -7.32 8.57 -9.80
CA GLU A 40 -6.33 9.53 -10.28
C GLU A 40 -6.28 10.78 -9.42
N GLU A 41 -7.43 11.28 -9.00
CA GLU A 41 -7.50 12.45 -8.12
C GLU A 41 -6.89 12.16 -6.73
N ASP A 42 -6.99 10.93 -6.25
CA ASP A 42 -6.39 10.53 -4.99
C ASP A 42 -4.88 10.34 -5.11
N MET A 43 -4.42 9.91 -6.29
CA MET A 43 -2.99 9.76 -6.55
C MET A 43 -2.26 11.10 -6.39
N GLY A 44 -2.80 12.17 -6.95
CA GLY A 44 -2.24 13.50 -6.79
C GLY A 44 -2.17 13.92 -5.33
N ARG A 45 -3.17 13.60 -4.55
CA ARG A 45 -3.21 13.89 -3.11
C ARG A 45 -2.18 13.09 -2.34
N ILE A 46 -2.06 11.80 -2.63
CA ILE A 46 -1.10 10.91 -1.94
C ILE A 46 0.33 11.37 -2.18
N ILE A 47 0.64 11.76 -3.40
CA ILE A 47 1.97 12.22 -3.78
C ILE A 47 2.19 13.67 -3.38
N GLY A 48 1.13 14.51 -3.51
CA GLY A 48 1.23 15.96 -3.42
C GLY A 48 1.49 16.53 -2.04
N LYS A 49 1.32 15.79 -0.98
CA LYS A 49 1.58 16.24 0.39
C LYS A 49 2.90 15.69 0.91
N GLN A 50 3.96 15.84 0.11
CA GLN A 50 5.30 15.34 0.44
C GLN A 50 5.32 13.84 0.70
N GLY A 51 4.39 13.12 0.12
CA GLY A 51 4.33 11.67 0.25
C GLY A 51 3.97 11.17 1.64
N ARG A 52 3.36 11.99 2.49
CA ARG A 52 3.01 11.61 3.86
C ARG A 52 2.08 10.41 3.92
N ILE A 53 1.07 10.39 3.04
CA ILE A 53 0.11 9.27 3.01
C ILE A 53 0.80 8.01 2.51
N ALA A 54 1.60 8.10 1.45
CA ALA A 54 2.35 6.96 0.94
C ALA A 54 3.31 6.41 2.01
N LYS A 55 4.01 7.31 2.71
CA LYS A 55 4.93 6.93 3.77
C LYS A 55 4.19 6.24 4.93
N ALA A 56 3.01 6.74 5.30
CA ALA A 56 2.21 6.14 6.35
C ALA A 56 1.79 4.72 5.99
N ILE A 57 1.33 4.51 4.76
CA ILE A 57 0.95 3.19 4.28
C ILE A 57 2.14 2.23 4.32
N ARG A 58 3.31 2.68 3.85
CA ARG A 58 4.52 1.86 3.86
C ARG A 58 4.96 1.52 5.29
N THR A 59 4.85 2.47 6.20
CA THR A 59 5.23 2.25 7.60
C THR A 59 4.35 1.19 8.26
N VAL A 60 3.03 1.27 8.04
CA VAL A 60 2.10 0.28 8.58
C VAL A 60 2.37 -1.10 7.98
N ALA A 61 2.59 -1.16 6.66
CA ALA A 61 2.90 -2.42 5.99
C ALA A 61 4.18 -3.04 6.53
N ARG A 62 5.22 -2.23 6.73
CA ARG A 62 6.49 -2.71 7.30
C ARG A 62 6.31 -3.23 8.71
N SER A 63 5.57 -2.52 9.55
CA SER A 63 5.32 -2.96 10.92
C SER A 63 4.58 -4.29 10.96
N ALA A 64 3.56 -4.45 10.11
CA ALA A 64 2.82 -5.71 10.01
C ALA A 64 3.71 -6.85 9.50
N ALA A 65 4.59 -6.55 8.55
CA ALA A 65 5.51 -7.54 7.99
C ALA A 65 6.49 -8.04 9.05
N ILE A 66 7.02 -7.12 9.87
CA ILE A 66 7.94 -7.48 10.95
C ILE A 66 7.26 -8.42 11.93
N ARG A 67 6.01 -8.13 12.29
CA ARG A 67 5.24 -8.97 13.23
C ARG A 67 5.00 -10.37 12.67
N LYS A 68 4.84 -10.49 11.35
CA LYS A 68 4.60 -11.77 10.69
C LYS A 68 5.88 -12.44 10.22
N ASP A 69 7.02 -11.82 10.45
CA ASP A 69 8.32 -12.31 10.00
C ASP A 69 8.35 -12.56 8.48
N VAL A 70 7.83 -11.59 7.73
CA VAL A 70 7.82 -11.64 6.27
C VAL A 70 8.41 -10.35 5.72
N LYS A 71 8.79 -10.37 4.45
CA LYS A 71 9.32 -9.19 3.75
C LYS A 71 8.30 -8.68 2.76
N VAL A 72 8.00 -7.39 2.81
CA VAL A 72 7.04 -6.79 1.89
C VAL A 72 7.57 -5.49 1.32
N GLN A 73 7.11 -5.16 0.13
CA GLN A 73 7.36 -3.89 -0.52
C GLN A 73 6.02 -3.37 -1.02
N VAL A 74 5.77 -2.07 -0.87
CA VAL A 74 4.50 -1.47 -1.29
C VAL A 74 4.79 -0.43 -2.37
N GLU A 75 4.09 -0.57 -3.50
CA GLU A 75 4.11 0.37 -4.61
C GLU A 75 2.73 0.99 -4.74
N ILE A 76 2.68 2.30 -4.93
CA ILE A 76 1.42 3.02 -5.10
C ILE A 76 1.38 3.55 -6.52
N ASP A 77 0.40 3.12 -7.28
CA ASP A 77 0.24 3.49 -8.70
C ASP A 77 -0.91 4.46 -8.90
#